data_162ab4e7fdcd30160e0cf17fabae0485
#
_entry.id   162ab4e7fdcd30160e0cf17fabae0485
#
_cell.length_a   1.000
_cell.length_b   1.000
_cell.length_c   1.000
_cell.angle_alpha   90.00
_cell.angle_beta   90.00
_cell.angle_gamma   90.00
#
_symmetry.space_group_name_H-M   'P 1'
#
loop_
_entity.id
_entity.type
_entity.pdbx_description
1 polymer ?
#
loop_
_entity_poly.entity_id
_entity_poly.type
_entity_poly.pdbx_seq_one_letter_code
_entity_poly.pdbx_strand_id
1 'polypeptide(L)'
;MATAMEIRLPDWLAARPLPGSPASDDACMVFAVALAGENVARRSGGPFGAVVRAEATGEVAAVGVNLAVPTGNPVLHAEVVALSLAGPALARPGGVTLFSSCEPCIMCLGALHWAGVGRIVWAALREDAAAVGFSEGAGCDALKTEMSSRGVVLEPGRMRAEGAKVLRDYLASGAPIYGPKDQG
;
A
#
# COMPACT_ATOMS: atom_id res chain seq x y z
N MET A 1 -8.50 29.65 1.62
CA MET A 1 -7.52 28.54 1.68
C MET A 1 -8.09 27.44 2.57
N ALA A 2 -8.06 26.18 2.12
CA ALA A 2 -8.40 25.06 3.01
C ALA A 2 -7.36 24.98 4.12
N THR A 3 -7.81 24.91 5.37
CA THR A 3 -6.95 24.85 6.57
C THR A 3 -6.78 23.43 7.11
N ALA A 4 -7.41 22.43 6.47
CA ALA A 4 -7.32 21.01 6.82
C ALA A 4 -7.23 20.16 5.55
N MET A 5 -6.49 19.04 5.64
CA MET A 5 -6.50 17.99 4.64
C MET A 5 -7.35 16.83 5.18
N GLU A 6 -8.37 16.44 4.42
CA GLU A 6 -9.23 15.29 4.74
C GLU A 6 -8.94 14.16 3.74
N ILE A 7 -8.63 12.96 4.24
CA ILE A 7 -8.56 11.75 3.42
C ILE A 7 -9.90 11.02 3.60
N ARG A 8 -10.73 11.07 2.55
CA ARG A 8 -12.02 10.38 2.55
C ARG A 8 -11.87 9.03 1.88
N LEU A 9 -12.04 7.98 2.65
CA LEU A 9 -12.10 6.62 2.12
C LEU A 9 -13.41 6.39 1.36
N PRO A 10 -13.42 5.51 0.34
CA PRO A 10 -14.65 5.06 -0.29
C PRO A 10 -15.61 4.44 0.74
N ASP A 11 -16.91 4.70 0.61
CA ASP A 11 -17.93 4.22 1.57
C ASP A 11 -17.87 2.70 1.78
N TRP A 12 -17.61 1.93 0.71
CA TRP A 12 -17.49 0.49 0.79
C TRP A 12 -16.32 0.04 1.69
N LEU A 13 -15.25 0.82 1.76
CA LEU A 13 -14.10 0.52 2.60
C LEU A 13 -14.39 0.90 4.06
N ALA A 14 -15.04 2.04 4.28
CA ALA A 14 -15.43 2.47 5.62
C ALA A 14 -16.41 1.49 6.30
N ALA A 15 -17.24 0.81 5.53
CA ALA A 15 -18.18 -0.20 6.00
C ALA A 15 -17.61 -1.62 6.08
N ARG A 16 -16.37 -1.85 5.61
CA ARG A 16 -15.80 -3.19 5.51
C ARG A 16 -15.27 -3.68 6.86
N PRO A 17 -15.66 -4.89 7.32
CA PRO A 17 -15.09 -5.51 8.51
C PRO A 17 -13.57 -5.72 8.35
N LEU A 18 -12.81 -5.35 9.35
CA LEU A 18 -11.37 -5.63 9.43
C LEU A 18 -11.12 -7.09 9.80
N PRO A 19 -9.94 -7.66 9.46
CA PRO A 19 -9.52 -8.95 9.97
C PRO A 19 -9.61 -9.02 11.50
N GLY A 20 -10.01 -10.18 12.02
CA GLY A 20 -10.09 -10.39 13.48
C GLY A 20 -8.73 -10.22 14.18
N SER A 21 -8.77 -9.81 15.45
CA SER A 21 -7.56 -9.62 16.26
C SER A 21 -7.29 -10.84 17.15
N PRO A 22 -6.02 -11.27 17.27
CA PRO A 22 -4.85 -10.84 16.50
C PRO A 22 -4.90 -11.34 15.06
N ALA A 23 -4.62 -10.45 14.10
CA ALA A 23 -4.59 -10.81 12.70
C ALA A 23 -3.27 -11.48 12.32
N SER A 24 -3.34 -12.63 11.64
CA SER A 24 -2.15 -13.29 11.09
C SER A 24 -1.61 -12.54 9.87
N ASP A 25 -0.34 -12.81 9.51
CA ASP A 25 0.24 -12.26 8.28
C ASP A 25 -0.57 -12.62 7.04
N ASP A 26 -1.01 -13.88 6.94
CA ASP A 26 -1.81 -14.33 5.81
C ASP A 26 -3.17 -13.60 5.75
N ALA A 27 -3.82 -13.39 6.89
CA ALA A 27 -5.06 -12.62 6.94
C ALA A 27 -4.83 -11.17 6.48
N CYS A 28 -3.75 -10.52 6.90
CA CYS A 28 -3.40 -9.17 6.47
C CYS A 28 -3.08 -9.10 4.97
N MET A 29 -2.31 -10.07 4.43
CA MET A 29 -1.99 -10.11 3.00
C MET A 29 -3.22 -10.39 2.14
N VAL A 30 -4.03 -11.38 2.49
CA VAL A 30 -5.31 -11.65 1.82
C VAL A 30 -6.16 -10.38 1.79
N PHE A 31 -6.20 -9.66 2.92
CA PHE A 31 -6.98 -8.43 3.01
C PHE A 31 -6.41 -7.31 2.15
N ALA A 32 -5.09 -7.08 2.15
CA ALA A 32 -4.45 -6.08 1.31
C ALA A 32 -4.69 -6.32 -0.19
N VAL A 33 -4.55 -7.57 -0.65
CA VAL A 33 -4.83 -7.95 -2.04
C VAL A 33 -6.32 -7.81 -2.37
N ALA A 34 -7.20 -8.21 -1.46
CA ALA A 34 -8.65 -8.07 -1.64
C ALA A 34 -9.08 -6.58 -1.72
N LEU A 35 -8.49 -5.70 -0.92
CA LEU A 35 -8.71 -4.25 -1.00
C LEU A 35 -8.34 -3.70 -2.37
N ALA A 36 -7.17 -4.09 -2.90
CA ALA A 36 -6.74 -3.70 -4.24
C ALA A 36 -7.73 -4.16 -5.32
N GLY A 37 -8.15 -5.43 -5.27
CA GLY A 37 -9.09 -6.00 -6.22
C GLY A 37 -10.48 -5.34 -6.16
N GLU A 38 -10.97 -5.05 -4.97
CA GLU A 38 -12.27 -4.38 -4.79
C GLU A 38 -12.23 -2.93 -5.26
N ASN A 39 -11.10 -2.22 -5.03
CA ASN A 39 -10.89 -0.87 -5.54
C ASN A 39 -10.98 -0.81 -7.08
N VAL A 40 -10.40 -1.82 -7.75
CA VAL A 40 -10.51 -1.99 -9.21
C VAL A 40 -11.94 -2.31 -9.63
N ALA A 41 -12.56 -3.33 -9.02
CA ALA A 41 -13.90 -3.78 -9.39
C ALA A 41 -14.97 -2.69 -9.25
N ARG A 42 -14.82 -1.83 -8.24
CA ARG A 42 -15.70 -0.68 -7.99
C ARG A 42 -15.31 0.59 -8.75
N ARG A 43 -14.19 0.57 -9.50
CA ARG A 43 -13.65 1.74 -10.20
C ARG A 43 -13.45 2.93 -9.25
N SER A 44 -13.09 2.66 -7.99
CA SER A 44 -12.89 3.68 -6.95
C SER A 44 -11.44 4.12 -6.81
N GLY A 45 -10.50 3.57 -7.60
CA GLY A 45 -9.10 3.97 -7.61
C GLY A 45 -8.20 2.97 -8.29
N GLY A 46 -6.89 3.07 -8.06
CA GLY A 46 -5.87 2.21 -8.65
C GLY A 46 -5.77 0.82 -7.99
N PRO A 47 -4.99 -0.12 -8.57
CA PRO A 47 -4.96 -1.54 -8.21
C PRO A 47 -4.08 -1.83 -6.99
N PHE A 48 -4.11 -0.97 -5.97
CA PHE A 48 -3.25 -1.09 -4.80
C PHE A 48 -4.04 -0.99 -3.51
N GLY A 49 -3.68 -1.85 -2.55
CA GLY A 49 -4.26 -1.91 -1.21
C GLY A 49 -3.19 -2.16 -0.16
N ALA A 50 -3.36 -1.60 1.02
CA ALA A 50 -2.41 -1.71 2.12
C ALA A 50 -3.11 -1.90 3.47
N VAL A 51 -2.43 -2.58 4.38
CA VAL A 51 -2.84 -2.83 5.76
C VAL A 51 -1.69 -2.48 6.69
N VAL A 52 -1.96 -1.73 7.74
CA VAL A 52 -1.02 -1.49 8.86
C VAL A 52 -1.50 -2.28 10.06
N ARG A 53 -0.65 -3.18 10.57
CA ARG A 53 -0.91 -3.95 11.78
C ARG A 53 0.01 -3.50 12.92
N ALA A 54 -0.55 -3.28 14.10
CA ALA A 54 0.20 -3.01 15.32
C ALA A 54 0.78 -4.32 15.87
N GLU A 55 2.11 -4.40 16.02
CA GLU A 55 2.77 -5.65 16.46
C GLU A 55 2.49 -5.99 17.92
N ALA A 56 2.29 -5.00 18.76
CA ALA A 56 2.05 -5.23 20.20
C ALA A 56 0.72 -5.93 20.48
N THR A 57 -0.30 -5.71 19.66
CA THR A 57 -1.65 -6.25 19.84
C THR A 57 -2.08 -7.23 18.76
N GLY A 58 -1.40 -7.23 17.60
CA GLY A 58 -1.82 -7.93 16.39
C GLY A 58 -3.06 -7.33 15.73
N GLU A 59 -3.49 -6.14 16.15
CA GLU A 59 -4.66 -5.46 15.58
C GLU A 59 -4.34 -4.75 14.29
N VAL A 60 -5.28 -4.76 13.35
CA VAL A 60 -5.22 -3.92 12.16
C VAL A 60 -5.52 -2.48 12.59
N ALA A 61 -4.49 -1.64 12.59
CA ALA A 61 -4.58 -0.24 13.01
C ALA A 61 -5.16 0.65 11.92
N ALA A 62 -4.88 0.34 10.64
CA ALA A 62 -5.41 1.09 9.52
C ALA A 62 -5.33 0.28 8.22
N VAL A 63 -6.14 0.68 7.26
CA VAL A 63 -6.12 0.17 5.89
C VAL A 63 -6.15 1.32 4.88
N GLY A 64 -5.66 1.07 3.68
CA GLY A 64 -5.67 2.05 2.61
C GLY A 64 -5.88 1.41 1.25
N VAL A 65 -6.43 2.19 0.34
CA VAL A 65 -6.48 1.88 -1.09
C VAL A 65 -5.92 3.07 -1.86
N ASN A 66 -5.48 2.84 -3.08
CA ASN A 66 -4.97 3.93 -3.91
C ASN A 66 -6.11 4.87 -4.32
N LEU A 67 -5.97 6.15 -3.99
CA LEU A 67 -6.92 7.22 -4.24
C LEU A 67 -6.37 8.30 -5.20
N ALA A 68 -5.23 8.07 -5.85
CA ALA A 68 -4.59 9.07 -6.69
C ALA A 68 -5.50 9.57 -7.82
N VAL A 69 -6.13 8.66 -8.55
CA VAL A 69 -7.03 9.00 -9.67
C VAL A 69 -8.29 9.71 -9.22
N PRO A 70 -9.10 9.17 -8.28
CA PRO A 70 -10.38 9.78 -7.91
C PRO A 70 -10.24 11.12 -7.21
N THR A 71 -9.11 11.37 -6.53
CA THR A 71 -8.89 12.63 -5.81
C THR A 71 -8.07 13.65 -6.61
N GLY A 72 -7.42 13.23 -7.70
CA GLY A 72 -6.45 14.05 -8.43
C GLY A 72 -5.17 14.33 -7.61
N ASN A 73 -4.96 13.64 -6.49
CA ASN A 73 -3.79 13.79 -5.64
C ASN A 73 -2.82 12.60 -5.83
N PRO A 74 -1.71 12.77 -6.58
CA PRO A 74 -0.82 11.67 -6.95
C PRO A 74 -0.07 11.03 -5.77
N VAL A 75 -0.05 11.65 -4.59
CA VAL A 75 0.63 11.09 -3.42
C VAL A 75 -0.25 10.13 -2.61
N LEU A 76 -1.56 10.06 -2.87
CA LEU A 76 -2.48 9.19 -2.13
C LEU A 76 -2.43 7.74 -2.62
N HIS A 77 -1.24 7.13 -2.56
CA HIS A 77 -1.04 5.70 -2.71
C HIS A 77 -1.59 4.93 -1.50
N ALA A 78 -1.89 3.66 -1.67
CA ALA A 78 -2.52 2.84 -0.63
C ALA A 78 -1.74 2.85 0.69
N GLU A 79 -0.42 2.75 0.62
CA GLU A 79 0.48 2.77 1.77
C GLU A 79 0.45 4.13 2.49
N VAL A 80 0.50 5.23 1.72
CA VAL A 80 0.43 6.59 2.29
C VAL A 80 -0.91 6.83 2.94
N VAL A 81 -2.01 6.39 2.32
CA VAL A 81 -3.37 6.45 2.90
C VAL A 81 -3.42 5.66 4.21
N ALA A 82 -2.95 4.41 4.22
CA ALA A 82 -2.94 3.56 5.41
C ALA A 82 -2.09 4.17 6.55
N LEU A 83 -0.88 4.66 6.24
CA LEU A 83 -0.02 5.32 7.22
C LEU A 83 -0.66 6.58 7.81
N SER A 84 -1.28 7.40 6.95
CA SER A 84 -1.94 8.64 7.40
C SER A 84 -3.10 8.37 8.36
N LEU A 85 -3.73 7.21 8.28
CA LEU A 85 -4.84 6.79 9.13
C LEU A 85 -4.40 5.97 10.35
N ALA A 86 -3.17 5.44 10.35
CA ALA A 86 -2.66 4.58 11.43
C ALA A 86 -2.42 5.33 12.76
N GLY A 87 -2.28 6.67 12.70
CA GLY A 87 -2.25 7.54 13.89
C GLY A 87 -1.33 7.07 15.02
N PRO A 88 -1.86 6.85 16.23
CA PRO A 88 -1.06 6.49 17.40
C PRO A 88 -0.28 5.17 17.27
N ALA A 89 -0.66 4.26 16.38
CA ALA A 89 0.08 3.01 16.16
C ALA A 89 1.50 3.25 15.65
N LEU A 90 1.77 4.40 15.01
CA LEU A 90 3.09 4.81 14.53
C LEU A 90 3.98 5.44 15.61
N ALA A 91 3.48 5.66 16.82
CA ALA A 91 4.24 6.35 17.87
C ALA A 91 5.47 5.57 18.36
N ARG A 92 5.59 4.28 18.07
CA ARG A 92 6.73 3.44 18.44
C ARG A 92 7.48 3.00 17.18
N PRO A 93 8.74 3.38 17.00
CA PRO A 93 9.57 2.88 15.90
C PRO A 93 9.61 1.34 15.91
N GLY A 94 9.41 0.72 14.74
CA GLY A 94 9.34 -0.74 14.61
C GLY A 94 8.04 -1.39 15.12
N GLY A 95 7.12 -0.61 15.68
CA GLY A 95 5.89 -1.11 16.32
C GLY A 95 4.78 -1.54 15.35
N VAL A 96 4.99 -1.40 14.04
CA VAL A 96 3.99 -1.78 13.03
C VAL A 96 4.62 -2.56 11.88
N THR A 97 3.80 -3.46 11.29
CA THR A 97 4.07 -4.09 10.00
C THR A 97 3.12 -3.52 8.94
N LEU A 98 3.66 -3.15 7.79
CA LEU A 98 2.87 -2.85 6.60
C LEU A 98 2.77 -4.09 5.71
N PHE A 99 1.56 -4.39 5.25
CA PHE A 99 1.26 -5.37 4.21
C PHE A 99 0.75 -4.63 2.98
N SER A 100 1.38 -4.82 1.82
CA SER A 100 1.00 -4.17 0.56
C SER A 100 0.68 -5.18 -0.53
N SER A 101 -0.33 -4.91 -1.34
CA SER A 101 -0.68 -5.76 -2.49
C SER A 101 0.37 -5.76 -3.59
N CYS A 102 1.29 -4.80 -3.58
CA CYS A 102 2.40 -4.66 -4.51
C CYS A 102 3.63 -4.10 -3.80
N GLU A 103 4.82 -4.31 -4.36
CA GLU A 103 6.06 -3.69 -3.89
C GLU A 103 5.90 -2.18 -3.79
N PRO A 104 6.20 -1.56 -2.63
CA PRO A 104 6.06 -0.12 -2.46
C PRO A 104 7.01 0.66 -3.37
N CYS A 105 6.51 1.71 -4.03
CA CYS A 105 7.29 2.62 -4.85
C CYS A 105 8.27 3.46 -4.00
N ILE A 106 9.16 4.19 -4.66
CA ILE A 106 10.17 5.02 -3.97
C ILE A 106 9.54 6.04 -3.00
N MET A 107 8.39 6.63 -3.35
CA MET A 107 7.67 7.56 -2.48
C MET A 107 7.13 6.84 -1.24
N CYS A 108 6.51 5.66 -1.43
CA CYS A 108 5.96 4.88 -0.32
C CYS A 108 7.07 4.32 0.59
N LEU A 109 8.18 3.83 0.03
CA LEU A 109 9.34 3.42 0.81
C LEU A 109 9.87 4.58 1.68
N GLY A 110 9.94 5.79 1.12
CA GLY A 110 10.30 6.99 1.89
C GLY A 110 9.32 7.27 3.03
N ALA A 111 8.02 7.21 2.76
CA ALA A 111 6.99 7.39 3.79
C ALA A 111 7.07 6.32 4.90
N LEU A 112 7.28 5.06 4.53
CA LEU A 112 7.46 3.94 5.47
C LEU A 112 8.70 4.11 6.34
N HIS A 113 9.81 4.57 5.74
CA HIS A 113 11.04 4.89 6.46
C HIS A 113 10.81 5.99 7.52
N TRP A 114 10.19 7.10 7.12
CA TRP A 114 9.89 8.21 8.03
C TRP A 114 8.85 7.87 9.10
N ALA A 115 7.89 6.99 8.78
CA ALA A 115 6.91 6.48 9.74
C ALA A 115 7.51 5.48 10.76
N GLY A 116 8.76 5.05 10.57
CA GLY A 116 9.44 4.11 11.47
C GLY A 116 8.84 2.70 11.42
N VAL A 117 8.35 2.25 10.27
CA VAL A 117 7.81 0.90 10.09
C VAL A 117 8.91 -0.14 10.27
N GLY A 118 8.67 -1.16 11.10
CA GLY A 118 9.68 -2.19 11.42
C GLY A 118 9.72 -3.36 10.43
N ARG A 119 8.62 -3.60 9.72
CA ARG A 119 8.51 -4.71 8.77
C ARG A 119 7.59 -4.35 7.62
N ILE A 120 7.96 -4.75 6.41
CA ILE A 120 7.18 -4.54 5.19
C ILE A 120 7.06 -5.86 4.44
N VAL A 121 5.83 -6.28 4.18
CA VAL A 121 5.49 -7.50 3.45
C VAL A 121 4.70 -7.10 2.21
N TRP A 122 5.06 -7.63 1.05
CA TRP A 122 4.30 -7.30 -0.17
C TRP A 122 4.08 -8.48 -1.09
N ALA A 123 3.03 -8.38 -1.92
CA ALA A 123 2.59 -9.42 -2.83
C ALA A 123 3.27 -9.31 -4.20
N ALA A 124 2.68 -8.58 -5.16
CA ALA A 124 3.27 -8.39 -6.48
C ALA A 124 4.62 -7.69 -6.39
N LEU A 125 5.53 -7.99 -7.30
CA LEU A 125 6.83 -7.36 -7.39
C LEU A 125 6.76 -6.13 -8.32
N ARG A 126 7.77 -5.26 -8.24
CA ARG A 126 7.92 -4.10 -9.13
C ARG A 126 7.87 -4.48 -10.61
N GLU A 127 8.43 -5.62 -10.99
CA GLU A 127 8.39 -6.13 -12.36
C GLU A 127 6.98 -6.49 -12.82
N ASP A 128 6.11 -6.95 -11.90
CA ASP A 128 4.69 -7.24 -12.21
C ASP A 128 3.91 -5.93 -12.46
N ALA A 129 4.21 -4.86 -11.71
CA ALA A 129 3.63 -3.54 -11.91
C ALA A 129 4.15 -2.90 -13.22
N ALA A 130 5.45 -3.02 -13.50
CA ALA A 130 6.04 -2.54 -14.74
C ALA A 130 5.47 -3.24 -15.98
N ALA A 131 5.18 -4.53 -15.90
CA ALA A 131 4.58 -5.31 -16.98
C ALA A 131 3.18 -4.80 -17.41
N VAL A 132 2.47 -4.09 -16.54
CA VAL A 132 1.18 -3.47 -16.83
C VAL A 132 1.27 -1.95 -17.03
N GLY A 133 2.49 -1.37 -17.02
CA GLY A 133 2.76 0.01 -17.37
C GLY A 133 2.95 0.98 -16.20
N PHE A 134 2.94 0.52 -14.95
CA PHE A 134 3.26 1.39 -13.81
C PHE A 134 4.78 1.60 -13.67
N SER A 135 5.19 2.82 -13.32
CA SER A 135 6.57 3.17 -13.00
C SER A 135 6.70 3.43 -11.50
N GLU A 136 7.49 2.61 -10.81
CA GLU A 136 7.65 2.69 -9.35
C GLU A 136 8.83 3.59 -8.92
N GLY A 137 9.46 4.23 -9.88
CA GLY A 137 10.58 5.15 -9.66
C GLY A 137 11.94 4.45 -9.51
N ALA A 138 13.00 5.22 -9.72
CA ALA A 138 14.39 4.79 -9.52
C ALA A 138 14.78 4.90 -8.04
N GLY A 139 15.82 4.16 -7.62
CA GLY A 139 16.38 4.26 -6.27
C GLY A 139 15.73 3.39 -5.20
N CYS A 140 14.68 2.62 -5.52
CA CYS A 140 14.03 1.74 -4.56
C CYS A 140 15.00 0.76 -3.90
N ASP A 141 15.94 0.18 -4.64
CA ASP A 141 16.87 -0.81 -4.10
C ASP A 141 17.89 -0.20 -3.12
N ALA A 142 18.36 1.02 -3.38
CA ALA A 142 19.23 1.75 -2.46
C ALA A 142 18.50 2.05 -1.13
N LEU A 143 17.26 2.50 -1.20
CA LEU A 143 16.47 2.78 0.00
C LEU A 143 16.10 1.50 0.76
N LYS A 144 15.76 0.42 0.08
CA LYS A 144 15.54 -0.90 0.72
C LYS A 144 16.79 -1.39 1.44
N THR A 145 17.98 -1.23 0.84
CA THR A 145 19.27 -1.58 1.46
C THR A 145 19.49 -0.75 2.73
N GLU A 146 19.26 0.55 2.66
CA GLU A 146 19.36 1.45 3.83
C GLU A 146 18.39 1.06 4.95
N MET A 147 17.12 0.78 4.61
CA MET A 147 16.12 0.35 5.58
C MET A 147 16.51 -0.98 6.25
N SER A 148 16.99 -1.96 5.46
CA SER A 148 17.44 -3.24 6.00
C SER A 148 18.65 -3.09 6.92
N SER A 149 19.60 -2.20 6.59
CA SER A 149 20.77 -1.91 7.46
C SER A 149 20.36 -1.33 8.81
N ARG A 150 19.18 -0.70 8.89
CA ARG A 150 18.57 -0.17 10.12
C ARG A 150 17.65 -1.17 10.82
N GLY A 151 17.61 -2.42 10.37
CA GLY A 151 16.84 -3.49 10.99
C GLY A 151 15.38 -3.60 10.53
N VAL A 152 14.97 -2.89 9.47
CA VAL A 152 13.66 -3.09 8.86
C VAL A 152 13.64 -4.42 8.12
N VAL A 153 12.66 -5.27 8.44
CA VAL A 153 12.48 -6.57 7.79
C VAL A 153 11.68 -6.39 6.50
N LEU A 154 12.21 -6.86 5.36
CA LEU A 154 11.59 -6.79 4.06
C LEU A 154 11.24 -8.19 3.55
N GLU A 155 9.97 -8.46 3.27
CA GLU A 155 9.47 -9.78 2.83
C GLU A 155 8.73 -9.67 1.50
N PRO A 156 9.41 -9.94 0.37
CA PRO A 156 8.80 -9.88 -0.96
C PRO A 156 8.00 -11.14 -1.31
N GLY A 157 7.01 -10.98 -2.18
CA GLY A 157 6.41 -12.06 -2.95
C GLY A 157 5.37 -12.91 -2.21
N ARG A 158 4.94 -12.52 -1.01
CA ARG A 158 3.84 -13.23 -0.32
C ARG A 158 2.53 -13.00 -1.07
N MET A 159 1.94 -14.06 -1.64
CA MET A 159 0.77 -14.00 -2.54
C MET A 159 1.04 -13.21 -3.84
N ARG A 160 2.25 -13.37 -4.42
CA ARG A 160 2.64 -12.67 -5.65
C ARG A 160 1.64 -12.89 -6.79
N ALA A 161 1.19 -14.13 -7.00
CA ALA A 161 0.31 -14.48 -8.11
C ALA A 161 -1.02 -13.72 -8.05
N GLU A 162 -1.59 -13.62 -6.85
CA GLU A 162 -2.85 -12.92 -6.57
C GLU A 162 -2.67 -11.39 -6.74
N GLY A 163 -1.60 -10.82 -6.20
CA GLY A 163 -1.28 -9.41 -6.38
C GLY A 163 -1.07 -9.04 -7.86
N ALA A 164 -0.28 -9.82 -8.58
CA ALA A 164 -0.05 -9.63 -10.00
C ALA A 164 -1.35 -9.83 -10.84
N LYS A 165 -2.26 -10.70 -10.40
CA LYS A 165 -3.58 -10.83 -11.04
C LYS A 165 -4.37 -9.53 -10.95
N VAL A 166 -4.41 -8.86 -9.80
CA VAL A 166 -5.11 -7.59 -9.63
C VAL A 166 -4.58 -6.51 -10.59
N LEU A 167 -3.25 -6.45 -10.77
CA LEU A 167 -2.62 -5.53 -11.73
C LEU A 167 -3.09 -5.81 -13.17
N ARG A 168 -3.13 -7.09 -13.59
CA ARG A 168 -3.62 -7.48 -14.91
C ARG A 168 -5.12 -7.18 -15.09
N ASP A 169 -5.93 -7.42 -14.07
CA ASP A 169 -7.37 -7.11 -14.10
C ASP A 169 -7.59 -5.60 -14.27
N TYR A 170 -6.77 -4.77 -13.61
CA TYR A 170 -6.81 -3.32 -13.78
C TYR A 170 -6.47 -2.90 -15.21
N LEU A 171 -5.38 -3.42 -15.78
CA LEU A 171 -5.02 -3.16 -17.18
C LEU A 171 -6.17 -3.56 -18.13
N ALA A 172 -6.72 -4.75 -17.93
CA ALA A 172 -7.83 -5.27 -18.75
C ALA A 172 -9.13 -4.43 -18.64
N SER A 173 -9.31 -3.70 -17.53
CA SER A 173 -10.45 -2.79 -17.33
C SER A 173 -10.39 -1.52 -18.18
N GLY A 174 -9.26 -1.23 -18.84
CA GLY A 174 -9.02 0.00 -19.59
C GLY A 174 -8.86 1.25 -18.71
N ALA A 175 -8.67 1.08 -17.40
CA ALA A 175 -8.45 2.20 -16.50
C ALA A 175 -7.09 2.87 -16.76
N PRO A 176 -6.94 4.17 -16.47
CA PRO A 176 -5.72 4.90 -16.80
C PRO A 176 -4.53 4.46 -15.96
N ILE A 177 -3.39 4.24 -16.61
CA ILE A 177 -2.10 4.13 -15.92
C ILE A 177 -1.65 5.54 -15.52
N TYR A 178 -1.23 5.70 -14.30
CA TYR A 178 -0.80 6.96 -13.70
C TYR A 178 0.57 6.79 -13.03
N GLY A 179 1.26 7.88 -12.80
CA GLY A 179 2.60 7.90 -12.20
C GLY A 179 3.41 9.10 -12.69
N PRO A 180 4.70 9.15 -12.35
CA PRO A 180 5.59 10.17 -12.86
C PRO A 180 5.57 10.13 -14.40
N LYS A 181 5.36 11.30 -15.01
CA LYS A 181 5.46 11.41 -16.47
C LYS A 181 6.93 11.64 -16.80
N ASP A 182 7.43 10.96 -17.83
CA ASP A 182 8.71 11.29 -18.41
C ASP A 182 8.62 12.75 -18.88
N GLN A 183 9.46 13.59 -18.33
CA GLN A 183 9.65 14.95 -18.82
C GLN A 183 10.58 14.82 -20.03
N GLY A 184 9.97 14.68 -21.23
CA GLY A 184 10.69 14.65 -22.50
C GLY A 184 11.45 15.93 -22.79
#